data_9e229b37afc8237f76f850a6a66498ad
#
_entry.id   9e229b37afc8237f76f850a6a66498ad
#
_cell.length_a   1.000
_cell.length_b   1.000
_cell.length_c   1.000
_cell.angle_alpha   90.00
_cell.angle_beta   90.00
_cell.angle_gamma   90.00
#
_symmetry.space_group_name_H-M   'P 1'
#
loop_
_entity.id
_entity.type
_entity.pdbx_description
1 polymer ?
#
loop_
_entity_poly.entity_id
_entity_poly.type
_entity_poly.pdbx_seq_one_letter_code
_entity_poly.pdbx_strand_id
1 'polypeptide(L)'
;MKHIETHAYRLTSDCIWNSFHSSNKKHIIITGSRGSGKTTLLNKLFPTILPGITTWAVPQTGVYLKDNITNESSQVGIYNPALEGYENKMELIGNGFTTLGIQALHSALASSSSWVSIDEIGYLESQCPDFLNMISQITNHKHLLAIVRKQNLSHLNRLCQREDVFLIDLDAPFQDMGCVIMASGLGTRFGENKLLAAFHNNPLINYILDATANVFTRRVVVTRHEAIVDLCKDKNVEVILHSMPHRSDTIRLGLEQLLDTSHCMFCTADQPLLKEDTIAALALLAINAPLNIIRPIFEDKPGSPVIFPQSAYRELLQLPEGKGGGHVIKEHPGLVQYLPVDDKNELEDIDTPEDFLRLQQLYENKI
;
A
#
# COMPACT_ATOMS: atom_id res chain seq x y z
N MET A 1 -10.40 -5.55 -28.57
CA MET A 1 -9.98 -5.70 -27.15
C MET A 1 -10.78 -4.72 -26.33
N LYS A 2 -11.71 -5.17 -25.50
CA LYS A 2 -12.39 -4.31 -24.52
C LYS A 2 -11.39 -3.98 -23.42
N HIS A 3 -11.05 -2.71 -23.24
CA HIS A 3 -10.38 -2.25 -22.04
C HIS A 3 -11.30 -2.56 -20.85
N ILE A 4 -10.95 -3.57 -20.08
CA ILE A 4 -11.52 -3.77 -18.75
C ILE A 4 -10.82 -2.72 -17.89
N GLU A 5 -11.55 -1.66 -17.53
CA GLU A 5 -11.11 -0.74 -16.47
C GLU A 5 -11.04 -1.54 -15.18
N THR A 6 -9.85 -1.99 -14.82
CA THR A 6 -9.59 -2.52 -13.48
C THR A 6 -9.68 -1.34 -12.53
N HIS A 7 -10.71 -1.29 -11.71
CA HIS A 7 -10.79 -0.36 -10.60
C HIS A 7 -9.67 -0.71 -9.62
N ALA A 8 -8.56 0.02 -9.68
CA ALA A 8 -7.51 -0.11 -8.69
C ALA A 8 -8.03 0.35 -7.32
N TYR A 9 -7.61 -0.32 -6.25
CA TYR A 9 -7.93 0.06 -4.88
C TYR A 9 -7.54 1.52 -4.62
N ARG A 10 -8.46 2.29 -4.03
CA ARG A 10 -8.20 3.68 -3.63
C ARG A 10 -7.79 3.70 -2.16
N LEU A 11 -6.53 4.04 -1.92
CA LEU A 11 -6.00 4.16 -0.57
C LEU A 11 -6.85 5.10 0.30
N THR A 12 -7.36 4.58 1.42
CA THR A 12 -8.08 5.35 2.43
C THR A 12 -7.11 5.98 3.42
N SER A 13 -7.53 7.03 4.12
CA SER A 13 -6.71 7.66 5.18
C SER A 13 -6.38 6.66 6.29
N ASP A 14 -7.36 5.82 6.68
CA ASP A 14 -7.19 4.84 7.75
C ASP A 14 -6.18 3.75 7.35
N CYS A 15 -6.26 3.24 6.11
CA CYS A 15 -5.27 2.33 5.56
C CYS A 15 -3.85 2.89 5.64
N ILE A 16 -3.67 4.15 5.23
CA ILE A 16 -2.37 4.83 5.23
C ILE A 16 -1.85 5.05 6.65
N TRP A 17 -2.69 5.57 7.55
CA TRP A 17 -2.27 5.84 8.92
C TRP A 17 -1.92 4.55 9.68
N ASN A 18 -2.71 3.49 9.51
CA ASN A 18 -2.43 2.20 10.13
C ASN A 18 -1.09 1.64 9.65
N SER A 19 -0.83 1.67 8.34
CA SER A 19 0.44 1.23 7.77
C SER A 19 1.61 2.12 8.20
N PHE A 20 1.42 3.44 8.19
CA PHE A 20 2.46 4.40 8.59
C PHE A 20 2.88 4.22 10.04
N HIS A 21 1.93 4.15 10.96
CA HIS A 21 2.22 3.95 12.39
C HIS A 21 2.91 2.61 12.67
N SER A 22 2.62 1.60 11.86
CA SER A 22 3.26 0.28 11.95
C SER A 22 4.65 0.24 11.29
N SER A 23 5.03 1.23 10.48
CA SER A 23 6.24 1.20 9.65
C SER A 23 7.52 1.69 10.34
N ASN A 24 7.44 2.33 11.50
CA ASN A 24 8.55 3.04 12.15
C ASN A 24 9.16 4.18 11.29
N LYS A 25 8.47 4.63 10.24
CA LYS A 25 8.87 5.76 9.40
C LYS A 25 8.47 7.09 10.05
N LYS A 26 9.09 8.18 9.58
CA LYS A 26 8.89 9.53 10.15
C LYS A 26 8.19 10.49 9.21
N HIS A 27 8.36 10.30 7.91
CA HIS A 27 7.87 11.20 6.87
C HIS A 27 6.93 10.46 5.95
N ILE A 28 5.95 11.16 5.38
CA ILE A 28 5.06 10.64 4.35
C ILE A 28 5.34 11.40 3.06
N ILE A 29 5.65 10.67 2.00
CA ILE A 29 5.79 11.22 0.66
C ILE A 29 4.75 10.60 -0.25
N ILE A 30 3.98 11.45 -0.94
CA ILE A 30 2.99 11.05 -1.92
C ILE A 30 3.54 11.38 -3.31
N THR A 31 3.58 10.38 -4.19
CA THR A 31 3.96 10.55 -5.58
C THR A 31 2.91 9.95 -6.52
N GLY A 32 3.06 10.19 -7.81
CA GLY A 32 2.13 9.72 -8.84
C GLY A 32 2.03 10.72 -9.98
N SER A 33 1.36 10.30 -11.07
CA SER A 33 1.15 11.10 -12.27
C SER A 33 0.30 12.35 -12.00
N ARG A 34 0.24 13.24 -12.98
CA ARG A 34 -0.61 14.43 -12.90
C ARG A 34 -2.08 14.00 -12.85
N GLY A 35 -2.82 14.55 -11.88
CA GLY A 35 -4.24 14.23 -11.70
C GLY A 35 -4.52 12.93 -10.92
N SER A 36 -3.51 12.23 -10.40
CA SER A 36 -3.69 11.00 -9.62
C SER A 36 -4.34 11.21 -8.24
N GLY A 37 -4.60 12.46 -7.82
CA GLY A 37 -5.27 12.76 -6.56
C GLY A 37 -4.34 13.04 -5.37
N LYS A 38 -3.05 13.33 -5.61
CA LYS A 38 -2.04 13.60 -4.54
C LYS A 38 -2.48 14.65 -3.54
N THR A 39 -2.83 15.85 -4.00
CA THR A 39 -3.31 16.95 -3.15
C THR A 39 -4.61 16.60 -2.41
N THR A 40 -5.51 15.88 -3.07
CA THR A 40 -6.74 15.38 -2.43
C THR A 40 -6.42 14.43 -1.28
N LEU A 41 -5.46 13.52 -1.47
CA LEU A 41 -5.03 12.60 -0.42
C LEU A 41 -4.32 13.35 0.71
N LEU A 42 -3.41 14.28 0.40
CA LEU A 42 -2.74 15.12 1.40
C LEU A 42 -3.76 15.80 2.32
N ASN A 43 -4.79 16.42 1.74
CA ASN A 43 -5.86 17.11 2.50
C ASN A 43 -6.75 16.16 3.30
N LYS A 44 -6.88 14.89 2.87
CA LYS A 44 -7.60 13.86 3.64
C LYS A 44 -6.79 13.37 4.83
N LEU A 45 -5.47 13.23 4.67
CA LEU A 45 -4.58 12.83 5.77
C LEU A 45 -4.52 13.89 6.86
N PHE A 46 -4.52 15.17 6.49
CA PHE A 46 -4.55 16.29 7.41
C PHE A 46 -5.66 17.27 7.02
N PRO A 47 -6.84 17.19 7.65
CA PRO A 47 -7.94 18.10 7.40
C PRO A 47 -7.65 19.55 7.84
N THR A 48 -6.68 19.74 8.74
CA THR A 48 -6.21 21.06 9.19
C THR A 48 -5.00 21.52 8.38
N ILE A 49 -4.90 22.81 8.13
CA ILE A 49 -3.76 23.39 7.42
C ILE A 49 -2.49 23.22 8.26
N LEU A 50 -1.50 22.54 7.68
CA LEU A 50 -0.16 22.41 8.26
C LEU A 50 0.71 23.60 7.86
N PRO A 51 1.62 24.07 8.75
CA PRO A 51 2.66 25.02 8.35
C PRO A 51 3.53 24.43 7.25
N GLY A 52 4.02 25.27 6.37
CA GLY A 52 4.78 24.89 5.18
C GLY A 52 4.34 25.68 3.96
N ILE A 53 4.42 25.06 2.79
CA ILE A 53 4.13 25.72 1.52
C ILE A 53 3.21 24.87 0.62
N THR A 54 2.51 25.59 -0.25
CA THR A 54 1.76 25.00 -1.38
C THR A 54 2.22 25.65 -2.67
N THR A 55 2.52 24.84 -3.69
CA THR A 55 2.82 25.33 -5.04
C THR A 55 1.71 24.90 -6.00
N TRP A 56 1.40 25.75 -6.97
CA TRP A 56 0.45 25.41 -8.04
C TRP A 56 0.87 26.02 -9.36
N ALA A 57 0.57 25.34 -10.44
CA ALA A 57 0.83 25.80 -11.80
C ALA A 57 -0.45 26.37 -12.42
N VAL A 58 -0.31 27.53 -13.04
CA VAL A 58 -1.32 28.09 -13.95
C VAL A 58 -0.85 27.84 -15.37
N PRO A 59 -1.59 27.05 -16.19
CA PRO A 59 -1.20 26.69 -17.55
C PRO A 59 -0.84 27.92 -18.38
N GLN A 60 0.25 27.83 -19.16
CA GLN A 60 0.76 28.91 -20.04
C GLN A 60 1.02 30.25 -19.34
N THR A 61 1.06 30.28 -18.02
CA THR A 61 1.30 31.49 -17.23
C THR A 61 2.52 31.30 -16.33
N GLY A 62 2.46 30.39 -15.36
CA GLY A 62 3.56 30.21 -14.43
C GLY A 62 3.27 29.29 -13.28
N VAL A 63 4.24 29.22 -12.35
CA VAL A 63 4.13 28.49 -11.08
C VAL A 63 4.17 29.50 -9.94
N TYR A 64 3.32 29.31 -8.96
CA TYR A 64 3.18 30.13 -7.78
C TYR A 64 3.46 29.30 -6.54
N LEU A 65 4.02 29.96 -5.52
CA LEU A 65 4.26 29.41 -4.19
C LEU A 65 3.50 30.26 -3.16
N LYS A 66 2.91 29.60 -2.18
CA LYS A 66 2.19 30.24 -1.07
C LYS A 66 2.69 29.70 0.26
N ASP A 67 2.91 30.57 1.24
CA ASP A 67 3.01 30.22 2.65
C ASP A 67 1.62 29.80 3.17
N ASN A 68 1.53 28.61 3.74
CA ASN A 68 0.26 28.04 4.19
C ASN A 68 -0.36 28.78 5.40
N ILE A 69 0.45 29.48 6.19
CA ILE A 69 0.00 30.17 7.40
C ILE A 69 -0.34 31.63 7.11
N THR A 70 0.56 32.36 6.47
CA THR A 70 0.35 33.77 6.18
C THR A 70 -0.54 34.01 4.97
N ASN A 71 -0.68 33.02 4.09
CA ASN A 71 -1.31 33.12 2.77
C ASN A 71 -0.61 34.07 1.79
N GLU A 72 0.58 34.58 2.12
CA GLU A 72 1.39 35.32 1.17
C GLU A 72 1.80 34.40 0.01
N SER A 73 1.83 34.95 -1.20
CA SER A 73 2.18 34.20 -2.40
C SER A 73 3.16 34.97 -3.29
N SER A 74 3.99 34.21 -4.00
CA SER A 74 4.95 34.72 -4.96
C SER A 74 4.99 33.85 -6.21
N GLN A 75 5.21 34.45 -7.37
CA GLN A 75 5.47 33.69 -8.58
C GLN A 75 6.92 33.18 -8.55
N VAL A 76 7.10 31.87 -8.80
CA VAL A 76 8.40 31.18 -8.77
C VAL A 76 8.80 30.60 -10.10
N GLY A 77 7.89 30.55 -11.06
CA GLY A 77 8.17 30.07 -12.41
C GLY A 77 7.32 30.80 -13.44
N ILE A 78 7.85 30.95 -14.65
CA ILE A 78 7.16 31.51 -15.82
C ILE A 78 7.08 30.50 -16.94
N TYR A 79 6.01 30.52 -17.71
CA TYR A 79 5.89 29.69 -18.91
C TYR A 79 6.83 30.21 -20.01
N ASN A 80 7.75 29.35 -20.44
CA ASN A 80 8.67 29.64 -21.54
C ASN A 80 8.47 28.57 -22.65
N PRO A 81 7.76 28.90 -23.76
CA PRO A 81 7.52 27.95 -24.84
C PRO A 81 8.79 27.45 -25.55
N ALA A 82 9.88 28.20 -25.46
CA ALA A 82 11.16 27.84 -26.06
C ALA A 82 11.98 26.84 -25.22
N LEU A 83 11.54 26.54 -23.98
CA LEU A 83 12.25 25.63 -23.10
C LEU A 83 12.08 24.18 -23.60
N GLU A 84 13.21 23.54 -23.90
CA GLU A 84 13.26 22.13 -24.33
C GLU A 84 13.58 21.21 -23.15
N GLY A 85 13.10 19.97 -23.21
CA GLY A 85 13.41 18.93 -22.21
C GLY A 85 12.53 18.95 -20.93
N TYR A 86 11.61 19.90 -20.80
CA TYR A 86 10.67 19.96 -19.67
C TYR A 86 9.23 19.90 -20.11
N GLU A 87 8.50 18.93 -19.62
CA GLU A 87 7.11 18.66 -20.00
C GLU A 87 6.16 19.86 -19.86
N ASN A 88 6.38 20.69 -18.82
CA ASN A 88 5.53 21.84 -18.52
C ASN A 88 6.10 23.19 -18.99
N LYS A 89 7.30 23.21 -19.57
CA LYS A 89 7.96 24.41 -20.10
C LYS A 89 7.97 25.60 -19.11
N MET A 90 8.18 25.31 -17.80
CA MET A 90 8.26 26.34 -16.76
C MET A 90 9.73 26.64 -16.44
N GLU A 91 10.09 27.90 -16.50
CA GLU A 91 11.43 28.40 -16.17
C GLU A 91 11.39 29.07 -14.80
N LEU A 92 12.43 28.83 -13.97
CA LEU A 92 12.56 29.47 -12.67
C LEU A 92 12.71 30.99 -12.83
N ILE A 93 11.95 31.76 -12.05
CA ILE A 93 12.07 33.20 -12.02
C ILE A 93 12.19 33.76 -10.60
N GLY A 94 12.90 34.89 -10.50
CA GLY A 94 12.98 35.67 -9.26
C GLY A 94 13.52 34.87 -8.06
N ASN A 95 13.25 35.39 -6.89
CA ASN A 95 13.76 34.88 -5.62
C ASN A 95 12.66 34.18 -4.78
N GLY A 96 11.51 33.81 -5.36
CA GLY A 96 10.34 33.33 -4.60
C GLY A 96 10.66 32.13 -3.72
N PHE A 97 11.42 31.14 -4.22
CA PHE A 97 11.86 30.01 -3.40
C PHE A 97 12.86 30.42 -2.32
N THR A 98 13.82 31.29 -2.66
CA THR A 98 14.90 31.71 -1.75
C THR A 98 14.49 32.82 -0.78
N THR A 99 13.34 33.46 -0.99
CA THR A 99 12.75 34.45 -0.07
C THR A 99 11.54 33.85 0.64
N LEU A 100 10.34 33.97 0.05
CA LEU A 100 9.10 33.51 0.68
C LEU A 100 9.12 32.01 1.03
N GLY A 101 9.66 31.17 0.12
CA GLY A 101 9.74 29.72 0.35
C GLY A 101 10.60 29.35 1.56
N ILE A 102 11.83 29.89 1.63
CA ILE A 102 12.72 29.66 2.78
C ILE A 102 12.14 30.27 4.06
N GLN A 103 11.56 31.48 3.99
CA GLN A 103 10.94 32.12 5.15
C GLN A 103 9.76 31.29 5.70
N ALA A 104 8.89 30.81 4.83
CA ALA A 104 7.76 29.96 5.21
C ALA A 104 8.22 28.64 5.85
N LEU A 105 9.21 27.96 5.26
CA LEU A 105 9.77 26.72 5.81
C LEU A 105 10.53 26.96 7.12
N HIS A 106 11.22 28.08 7.27
CA HIS A 106 11.87 28.45 8.52
C HIS A 106 10.84 28.73 9.63
N SER A 107 9.75 29.43 9.31
CA SER A 107 8.62 29.64 10.22
C SER A 107 7.95 28.33 10.59
N ALA A 108 7.77 27.42 9.63
CA ALA A 108 7.23 26.09 9.86
C ALA A 108 8.13 25.26 10.80
N LEU A 109 9.45 25.32 10.62
CA LEU A 109 10.43 24.66 11.49
C LEU A 109 10.34 25.19 12.93
N ALA A 110 10.18 26.51 13.12
CA ALA A 110 10.06 27.16 14.42
C ALA A 110 8.68 27.00 15.07
N SER A 111 7.66 26.57 14.34
CA SER A 111 6.28 26.41 14.82
C SER A 111 6.16 25.31 15.88
N SER A 112 5.05 25.29 16.64
CA SER A 112 4.71 24.22 17.58
C SER A 112 4.20 22.94 16.90
N SER A 113 3.88 22.98 15.61
CA SER A 113 3.45 21.79 14.86
C SER A 113 4.57 20.77 14.73
N SER A 114 4.27 19.50 14.98
CA SER A 114 5.21 18.39 14.72
C SER A 114 5.29 18.04 13.23
N TRP A 115 4.31 18.44 12.43
CA TRP A 115 4.25 18.20 10.99
C TRP A 115 4.41 19.47 10.17
N VAL A 116 5.09 19.34 9.04
CA VAL A 116 5.25 20.38 8.01
C VAL A 116 4.78 19.79 6.68
N SER A 117 4.03 20.58 5.88
CA SER A 117 3.58 20.15 4.56
C SER A 117 4.26 20.91 3.43
N ILE A 118 4.59 20.18 2.34
CA ILE A 118 5.09 20.77 1.10
C ILE A 118 4.30 20.15 -0.08
N ASP A 119 3.44 20.95 -0.69
CA ASP A 119 2.67 20.57 -1.87
C ASP A 119 3.00 21.53 -3.02
N GLU A 120 3.86 21.22 -3.93
CA GLU A 120 4.52 20.04 -4.47
C GLU A 120 6.04 20.32 -4.60
N ILE A 121 6.91 19.27 -4.65
CA ILE A 121 8.34 19.39 -4.92
C ILE A 121 8.62 18.81 -6.33
N GLY A 122 9.28 19.57 -7.20
CA GLY A 122 9.58 19.17 -8.57
C GLY A 122 10.95 19.62 -9.07
N TYR A 123 11.05 19.89 -10.37
CA TYR A 123 12.33 20.24 -11.01
C TYR A 123 12.75 21.70 -10.78
N LEU A 124 11.82 22.64 -10.52
CA LEU A 124 12.16 24.05 -10.29
C LEU A 124 13.07 24.20 -9.05
N GLU A 125 12.79 23.43 -8.02
CA GLU A 125 13.52 23.42 -6.75
C GLU A 125 14.98 22.96 -6.93
N SER A 126 15.29 22.19 -7.99
CA SER A 126 16.65 21.71 -8.26
C SER A 126 17.68 22.86 -8.44
N GLN A 127 17.19 24.03 -8.83
CA GLN A 127 18.00 25.23 -9.04
C GLN A 127 18.12 26.10 -7.78
N CYS A 128 17.56 25.67 -6.64
CA CYS A 128 17.54 26.41 -5.39
C CYS A 128 18.17 25.58 -4.25
N PRO A 129 19.51 25.46 -4.18
CA PRO A 129 20.18 24.64 -3.16
C PRO A 129 19.81 24.99 -1.72
N ASP A 130 19.64 26.26 -1.40
CA ASP A 130 19.28 26.73 -0.06
C ASP A 130 17.87 26.27 0.33
N PHE A 131 16.93 26.23 -0.63
CA PHE A 131 15.60 25.69 -0.41
C PHE A 131 15.63 24.18 -0.16
N LEU A 132 16.42 23.42 -0.94
CA LEU A 132 16.62 21.99 -0.71
C LEU A 132 17.28 21.69 0.64
N ASN A 133 18.20 22.57 1.08
CA ASN A 133 18.79 22.47 2.41
C ASN A 133 17.74 22.69 3.52
N MET A 134 16.82 23.62 3.36
CA MET A 134 15.70 23.81 4.30
C MET A 134 14.81 22.56 4.40
N ILE A 135 14.49 21.89 3.29
CA ILE A 135 13.77 20.61 3.30
C ILE A 135 14.55 19.56 4.13
N SER A 136 15.87 19.50 3.96
CA SER A 136 16.72 18.61 4.75
C SER A 136 16.68 18.95 6.25
N GLN A 137 16.68 20.21 6.63
CA GLN A 137 16.55 20.63 8.03
C GLN A 137 15.18 20.23 8.60
N ILE A 138 14.09 20.40 7.84
CA ILE A 138 12.76 19.95 8.25
C ILE A 138 12.75 18.45 8.52
N THR A 139 13.29 17.63 7.61
CA THR A 139 13.33 16.18 7.80
C THR A 139 14.17 15.73 8.99
N ASN A 140 15.10 16.55 9.47
CA ASN A 140 15.88 16.23 10.66
C ASN A 140 15.17 16.58 11.98
N HIS A 141 14.19 17.51 11.97
CA HIS A 141 13.61 18.07 13.21
C HIS A 141 12.09 17.92 13.31
N LYS A 142 11.40 17.69 12.20
CA LYS A 142 9.93 17.61 12.09
C LYS A 142 9.52 16.40 11.27
N HIS A 143 8.26 16.02 11.32
CA HIS A 143 7.66 15.13 10.34
C HIS A 143 7.35 15.93 9.07
N LEU A 144 7.66 15.34 7.93
CA LEU A 144 7.36 15.93 6.61
C LEU A 144 6.21 15.16 5.95
N LEU A 145 5.19 15.89 5.50
CA LEU A 145 4.19 15.42 4.56
C LEU A 145 4.41 16.15 3.23
N ALA A 146 4.90 15.45 2.21
CA ALA A 146 5.21 16.09 0.95
C ALA A 146 4.60 15.39 -0.26
N ILE A 147 4.20 16.19 -1.23
CA ILE A 147 3.94 15.72 -2.59
C ILE A 147 5.23 15.90 -3.40
N VAL A 148 5.66 14.82 -4.03
CA VAL A 148 6.87 14.81 -4.88
C VAL A 148 6.47 14.39 -6.29
N ARG A 149 6.90 15.16 -7.27
CA ARG A 149 6.68 14.82 -8.69
C ARG A 149 7.40 13.53 -9.05
N LYS A 150 6.74 12.70 -9.84
CA LYS A 150 7.31 11.46 -10.39
C LYS A 150 8.24 11.80 -11.55
N GLN A 151 9.46 12.26 -11.21
CA GLN A 151 10.49 12.67 -12.14
C GLN A 151 11.83 12.06 -11.72
N ASN A 152 12.64 11.63 -12.68
CA ASN A 152 13.97 11.08 -12.39
C ASN A 152 14.99 12.20 -12.16
N LEU A 153 14.96 12.80 -10.99
CA LEU A 153 15.88 13.85 -10.55
C LEU A 153 16.57 13.45 -9.25
N SER A 154 17.86 13.70 -9.16
CA SER A 154 18.69 13.21 -8.05
C SER A 154 18.22 13.67 -6.66
N HIS A 155 17.72 14.89 -6.53
CA HIS A 155 17.20 15.41 -5.26
C HIS A 155 15.86 14.78 -4.88
N LEU A 156 14.95 14.53 -5.84
CA LEU A 156 13.66 13.85 -5.61
C LEU A 156 13.91 12.37 -5.26
N ASN A 157 14.79 11.70 -6.01
CA ASN A 157 15.12 10.31 -5.75
C ASN A 157 15.73 10.14 -4.35
N ARG A 158 16.69 11.01 -3.96
CA ARG A 158 17.28 10.99 -2.60
C ARG A 158 16.24 11.19 -1.50
N LEU A 159 15.27 12.09 -1.72
CA LEU A 159 14.20 12.33 -0.75
C LEU A 159 13.28 11.12 -0.62
N CYS A 160 12.86 10.53 -1.74
CA CYS A 160 11.96 9.36 -1.75
C CYS A 160 12.64 8.07 -1.25
N GLN A 161 13.98 7.96 -1.40
CA GLN A 161 14.75 6.77 -1.02
C GLN A 161 15.28 6.82 0.41
N ARG A 162 14.95 7.85 1.20
CA ARG A 162 15.35 7.89 2.61
C ARG A 162 14.74 6.74 3.38
N GLU A 163 15.51 6.15 4.26
CA GLU A 163 15.07 5.02 5.10
C GLU A 163 13.91 5.38 6.04
N ASP A 164 13.78 6.66 6.43
CA ASP A 164 12.74 7.16 7.32
C ASP A 164 11.50 7.70 6.59
N VAL A 165 11.41 7.51 5.27
CA VAL A 165 10.27 7.90 4.44
C VAL A 165 9.31 6.73 4.24
N PHE A 166 8.03 7.01 4.42
CA PHE A 166 6.90 6.20 4.00
C PHE A 166 6.41 6.71 2.65
N LEU A 167 6.67 5.93 1.60
CA LEU A 167 6.36 6.33 0.23
C LEU A 167 5.02 5.77 -0.22
N ILE A 168 4.20 6.62 -0.82
CA ILE A 168 2.91 6.29 -1.41
C ILE A 168 2.93 6.68 -2.90
N ASP A 169 2.99 5.70 -3.79
CA ASP A 169 2.84 5.90 -5.23
C ASP A 169 1.38 5.64 -5.63
N LEU A 170 0.67 6.67 -6.10
CA LEU A 170 -0.76 6.58 -6.44
C LEU A 170 -1.04 5.97 -7.81
N ASP A 171 -0.05 5.78 -8.66
CA ASP A 171 -0.30 5.28 -10.02
C ASP A 171 -0.57 3.77 -10.04
N ALA A 172 0.20 3.01 -9.29
CA ALA A 172 0.05 1.56 -9.21
C ALA A 172 0.76 1.05 -7.94
N PRO A 173 0.20 1.29 -6.75
CA PRO A 173 0.90 1.05 -5.49
C PRO A 173 1.30 -0.40 -5.27
N PHE A 174 0.58 -1.38 -5.87
CA PHE A 174 0.75 -2.80 -5.61
C PHE A 174 1.08 -3.64 -6.86
N GLN A 175 1.51 -3.00 -7.97
CA GLN A 175 1.70 -3.68 -9.27
C GLN A 175 2.73 -4.82 -9.23
N ASP A 176 3.76 -4.68 -8.38
CA ASP A 176 4.87 -5.64 -8.28
C ASP A 176 4.63 -6.68 -7.17
N MET A 177 3.39 -6.80 -6.69
CA MET A 177 3.01 -7.76 -5.67
C MET A 177 2.12 -8.86 -6.24
N GLY A 178 2.21 -10.05 -5.64
CA GLY A 178 1.35 -11.18 -5.94
C GLY A 178 0.53 -11.64 -4.73
N CYS A 179 -0.53 -12.40 -4.99
CA CYS A 179 -1.36 -12.99 -3.96
C CYS A 179 -1.67 -14.45 -4.27
N VAL A 180 -1.33 -15.35 -3.36
CA VAL A 180 -1.73 -16.77 -3.39
C VAL A 180 -2.90 -16.98 -2.44
N ILE A 181 -4.02 -17.45 -2.99
CA ILE A 181 -5.22 -17.84 -2.24
C ILE A 181 -5.19 -19.36 -2.07
N MET A 182 -4.99 -19.81 -0.84
CA MET A 182 -4.85 -21.22 -0.50
C MET A 182 -6.23 -21.85 -0.28
N ALA A 183 -6.71 -22.60 -1.27
CA ALA A 183 -8.04 -23.21 -1.31
C ALA A 183 -8.00 -24.74 -1.38
N SER A 184 -6.92 -25.38 -0.90
CA SER A 184 -6.68 -26.83 -0.98
C SER A 184 -7.12 -27.62 0.28
N GLY A 185 -7.76 -26.96 1.25
CA GLY A 185 -8.24 -27.58 2.49
C GLY A 185 -9.33 -28.64 2.24
N LEU A 186 -9.24 -29.80 2.93
CA LEU A 186 -10.20 -30.90 2.74
C LEU A 186 -11.54 -30.68 3.46
N GLY A 187 -11.65 -29.70 4.34
CA GLY A 187 -12.89 -29.40 5.07
C GLY A 187 -13.45 -30.55 5.93
N THR A 188 -12.61 -31.49 6.36
CA THR A 188 -13.03 -32.76 7.00
C THR A 188 -13.90 -32.57 8.24
N ARG A 189 -13.72 -31.47 8.96
CA ARG A 189 -14.55 -31.12 10.15
C ARG A 189 -15.89 -30.51 9.78
N PHE A 190 -16.00 -29.95 8.58
CA PHE A 190 -17.21 -29.29 8.08
C PHE A 190 -18.18 -30.26 7.39
N GLY A 191 -17.71 -31.49 7.04
CA GLY A 191 -18.50 -32.53 6.37
C GLY A 191 -18.60 -32.39 4.85
N GLU A 192 -18.50 -31.19 4.34
CA GLU A 192 -18.50 -30.83 2.91
C GLU A 192 -17.35 -29.84 2.62
N ASN A 193 -17.19 -29.47 1.36
CA ASN A 193 -16.23 -28.42 1.02
C ASN A 193 -16.76 -27.04 1.53
N LYS A 194 -16.29 -26.64 2.71
CA LYS A 194 -16.72 -25.38 3.36
C LYS A 194 -16.60 -24.13 2.47
N LEU A 195 -15.65 -24.14 1.50
CA LEU A 195 -15.43 -23.00 0.62
C LEU A 195 -16.58 -22.77 -0.38
N LEU A 196 -17.41 -23.82 -0.61
CA LEU A 196 -18.59 -23.76 -1.45
C LEU A 196 -19.87 -23.46 -0.66
N ALA A 197 -19.82 -23.53 0.68
CA ALA A 197 -20.96 -23.25 1.53
C ALA A 197 -21.44 -21.80 1.35
N ALA A 198 -22.75 -21.60 1.33
CA ALA A 198 -23.37 -20.31 1.15
C ALA A 198 -23.29 -19.46 2.42
N PHE A 199 -22.31 -18.57 2.49
CA PHE A 199 -22.21 -17.54 3.51
C PHE A 199 -22.93 -16.30 3.00
N HIS A 200 -24.08 -15.94 3.60
CA HIS A 200 -24.98 -14.87 3.09
C HIS A 200 -25.29 -14.97 1.58
N ASN A 201 -25.71 -16.14 1.13
CA ASN A 201 -26.07 -16.43 -0.27
C ASN A 201 -24.91 -16.34 -1.28
N ASN A 202 -23.66 -16.27 -0.80
CA ASN A 202 -22.48 -16.26 -1.65
C ASN A 202 -21.49 -17.35 -1.20
N PRO A 203 -20.90 -18.14 -2.10
CA PRO A 203 -19.87 -19.10 -1.71
C PRO A 203 -18.76 -18.47 -0.86
N LEU A 204 -18.36 -19.15 0.22
CA LEU A 204 -17.40 -18.62 1.19
C LEU A 204 -16.11 -18.10 0.56
N ILE A 205 -15.57 -18.79 -0.44
CA ILE A 205 -14.34 -18.37 -1.15
C ILE A 205 -14.49 -17.02 -1.84
N ASN A 206 -15.69 -16.60 -2.23
CA ASN A 206 -15.88 -15.34 -2.96
C ASN A 206 -15.51 -14.13 -2.11
N TYR A 207 -15.60 -14.20 -0.79
CA TYR A 207 -15.24 -13.09 0.10
C TYR A 207 -13.74 -12.73 -0.02
N ILE A 208 -12.86 -13.72 0.00
CA ILE A 208 -11.42 -13.46 -0.17
C ILE A 208 -11.07 -13.11 -1.62
N LEU A 209 -11.76 -13.70 -2.60
CA LEU A 209 -11.59 -13.36 -4.01
C LEU A 209 -11.95 -11.89 -4.26
N ASP A 210 -13.06 -11.41 -3.68
CA ASP A 210 -13.52 -10.03 -3.82
C ASP A 210 -12.62 -9.06 -3.01
N ALA A 211 -12.25 -9.40 -1.77
CA ALA A 211 -11.38 -8.57 -0.93
C ALA A 211 -9.97 -8.37 -1.49
N THR A 212 -9.47 -9.31 -2.31
CA THR A 212 -8.14 -9.21 -2.94
C THR A 212 -8.16 -8.61 -4.35
N ALA A 213 -9.36 -8.48 -4.97
CA ALA A 213 -9.50 -8.18 -6.39
C ALA A 213 -8.94 -6.82 -6.82
N ASN A 214 -9.18 -5.78 -6.02
CA ASN A 214 -8.76 -4.43 -6.34
C ASN A 214 -7.33 -4.12 -5.85
N VAL A 215 -6.79 -4.94 -4.95
CA VAL A 215 -5.44 -4.75 -4.39
C VAL A 215 -4.39 -5.41 -5.28
N PHE A 216 -4.63 -6.66 -5.71
CA PHE A 216 -3.66 -7.41 -6.49
C PHE A 216 -4.15 -7.70 -7.90
N THR A 217 -3.37 -7.29 -8.90
CA THR A 217 -3.60 -7.66 -10.31
C THR A 217 -3.15 -9.09 -10.63
N ARG A 218 -2.18 -9.61 -9.87
CA ARG A 218 -1.61 -10.95 -10.02
C ARG A 218 -2.05 -11.83 -8.86
N ARG A 219 -3.05 -12.67 -9.11
CA ARG A 219 -3.64 -13.55 -8.08
C ARG A 219 -3.70 -14.98 -8.58
N VAL A 220 -3.36 -15.92 -7.69
CA VAL A 220 -3.35 -17.36 -7.97
C VAL A 220 -4.16 -18.09 -6.90
N VAL A 221 -5.20 -18.81 -7.30
CA VAL A 221 -5.92 -19.76 -6.44
C VAL A 221 -5.30 -21.13 -6.62
N VAL A 222 -4.89 -21.75 -5.53
CA VAL A 222 -4.38 -23.12 -5.54
C VAL A 222 -5.37 -24.03 -4.83
N THR A 223 -5.94 -24.99 -5.55
CA THR A 223 -7.04 -25.82 -5.06
C THR A 223 -6.91 -27.29 -5.46
N ARG A 224 -7.61 -28.16 -4.73
CA ARG A 224 -7.81 -29.59 -5.07
C ARG A 224 -9.24 -29.88 -5.54
N HIS A 225 -10.08 -28.85 -5.70
CA HIS A 225 -11.50 -28.98 -5.93
C HIS A 225 -11.90 -28.39 -7.28
N GLU A 226 -12.37 -29.20 -8.22
CA GLU A 226 -12.83 -28.76 -9.54
C GLU A 226 -13.94 -27.69 -9.46
N ALA A 227 -14.86 -27.83 -8.50
CA ALA A 227 -15.93 -26.86 -8.31
C ALA A 227 -15.43 -25.43 -7.97
N ILE A 228 -14.22 -25.31 -7.37
CA ILE A 228 -13.61 -24.00 -7.12
C ILE A 228 -13.04 -23.44 -8.43
N VAL A 229 -12.50 -24.28 -9.31
CA VAL A 229 -12.05 -23.86 -10.64
C VAL A 229 -13.20 -23.19 -11.41
N ASP A 230 -14.38 -23.80 -11.37
CA ASP A 230 -15.58 -23.26 -12.04
C ASP A 230 -16.00 -21.90 -11.46
N LEU A 231 -15.97 -21.73 -10.15
CA LEU A 231 -16.29 -20.45 -9.49
C LEU A 231 -15.31 -19.33 -9.83
N CYS A 232 -14.07 -19.66 -10.16
CA CYS A 232 -13.02 -18.68 -10.44
C CYS A 232 -12.99 -18.21 -11.89
N LYS A 233 -13.73 -18.84 -12.82
CA LYS A 233 -13.67 -18.57 -14.27
C LYS A 233 -13.86 -17.09 -14.64
N ASP A 234 -14.74 -16.39 -13.91
CA ASP A 234 -15.08 -14.99 -14.18
C ASP A 234 -14.45 -14.01 -13.17
N LYS A 235 -13.49 -14.46 -12.34
CA LYS A 235 -12.93 -13.65 -11.23
C LYS A 235 -11.57 -13.01 -11.52
N ASN A 236 -11.09 -13.06 -12.76
CA ASN A 236 -9.76 -12.54 -13.15
C ASN A 236 -8.65 -13.02 -12.19
N VAL A 237 -8.60 -14.33 -11.98
CA VAL A 237 -7.62 -15.01 -11.12
C VAL A 237 -7.13 -16.26 -11.83
N GLU A 238 -5.82 -16.53 -11.73
CA GLU A 238 -5.25 -17.79 -12.19
C GLU A 238 -5.61 -18.92 -11.23
N VAL A 239 -5.87 -20.13 -11.74
CA VAL A 239 -6.25 -21.28 -10.89
C VAL A 239 -5.35 -22.46 -11.19
N ILE A 240 -4.77 -23.03 -10.13
CA ILE A 240 -3.99 -24.24 -10.18
C ILE A 240 -4.77 -25.36 -9.49
N LEU A 241 -5.21 -26.33 -10.29
CA LEU A 241 -5.80 -27.57 -9.78
C LEU A 241 -4.70 -28.61 -9.57
N HIS A 242 -4.66 -29.24 -8.39
CA HIS A 242 -3.67 -30.25 -8.06
C HIS A 242 -4.23 -31.38 -7.18
N SER A 243 -3.48 -32.48 -7.03
CA SER A 243 -3.83 -33.62 -6.17
C SER A 243 -2.85 -33.85 -5.03
N MET A 244 -1.87 -32.98 -4.85
CA MET A 244 -0.80 -33.14 -3.85
C MET A 244 -1.33 -32.97 -2.43
N PRO A 245 -0.84 -33.74 -1.44
CA PRO A 245 -1.48 -33.83 -0.13
C PRO A 245 -1.11 -32.70 0.84
N HIS A 246 0.03 -32.04 0.67
CA HIS A 246 0.59 -31.18 1.70
C HIS A 246 0.31 -29.68 1.49
N ARG A 247 0.24 -28.92 2.59
CA ARG A 247 0.13 -27.46 2.58
C ARG A 247 1.36 -26.81 1.91
N SER A 248 2.55 -27.38 2.09
CA SER A 248 3.78 -26.95 1.41
C SER A 248 3.66 -26.99 -0.11
N ASP A 249 2.93 -27.96 -0.67
CA ASP A 249 2.69 -28.05 -2.10
C ASP A 249 1.82 -26.90 -2.61
N THR A 250 0.78 -26.55 -1.87
CA THR A 250 -0.11 -25.40 -2.18
C THR A 250 0.68 -24.10 -2.22
N ILE A 251 1.56 -23.87 -1.24
CA ILE A 251 2.44 -22.69 -1.18
C ILE A 251 3.39 -22.68 -2.38
N ARG A 252 4.08 -23.79 -2.64
CA ARG A 252 5.04 -23.91 -3.74
C ARG A 252 4.39 -23.67 -5.10
N LEU A 253 3.31 -24.37 -5.41
CA LEU A 253 2.60 -24.24 -6.68
C LEU A 253 2.11 -22.80 -6.95
N GLY A 254 1.56 -22.14 -5.94
CA GLY A 254 1.12 -20.75 -6.07
C GLY A 254 2.28 -19.77 -6.25
N LEU A 255 3.37 -19.95 -5.46
CA LEU A 255 4.52 -19.07 -5.52
C LEU A 255 5.31 -19.20 -6.84
N GLU A 256 5.37 -20.39 -7.43
CA GLU A 256 6.02 -20.62 -8.73
C GLU A 256 5.46 -19.74 -9.86
N GLN A 257 4.21 -19.28 -9.77
CA GLN A 257 3.59 -18.37 -10.73
C GLN A 257 3.92 -16.88 -10.46
N LEU A 258 4.57 -16.58 -9.34
CA LEU A 258 4.74 -15.22 -8.82
C LEU A 258 6.20 -14.90 -8.46
N LEU A 259 7.17 -15.66 -8.99
CA LEU A 259 8.60 -15.53 -8.63
C LEU A 259 9.23 -14.19 -8.97
N ASP A 260 8.68 -13.48 -9.94
CA ASP A 260 9.12 -12.16 -10.38
C ASP A 260 8.49 -11.00 -9.58
N THR A 261 7.63 -11.30 -8.59
CA THR A 261 7.06 -10.29 -7.70
C THR A 261 8.03 -9.92 -6.58
N SER A 262 7.97 -8.67 -6.14
CA SER A 262 8.76 -8.19 -4.99
C SER A 262 8.27 -8.76 -3.66
N HIS A 263 6.97 -9.00 -3.55
CA HIS A 263 6.30 -9.55 -2.37
C HIS A 263 5.15 -10.46 -2.79
N CYS A 264 4.86 -11.48 -1.98
CA CYS A 264 3.73 -12.36 -2.17
C CYS A 264 2.91 -12.47 -0.87
N MET A 265 1.61 -12.15 -0.96
CA MET A 265 0.64 -12.39 0.11
C MET A 265 0.10 -13.80 0.01
N PHE A 266 0.02 -14.50 1.14
CA PHE A 266 -0.64 -15.80 1.27
C PHE A 266 -1.89 -15.65 2.12
N CYS A 267 -3.06 -15.84 1.50
CA CYS A 267 -4.36 -15.80 2.15
C CYS A 267 -4.92 -17.21 2.29
N THR A 268 -5.60 -17.50 3.40
CA THR A 268 -6.49 -18.67 3.50
C THR A 268 -7.86 -18.31 2.90
N ALA A 269 -8.49 -19.29 2.24
CA ALA A 269 -9.76 -19.03 1.52
C ALA A 269 -11.00 -19.02 2.44
N ASP A 270 -10.82 -19.17 3.73
CA ASP A 270 -11.86 -19.37 4.75
C ASP A 270 -11.97 -18.23 5.78
N GLN A 271 -11.48 -17.04 5.45
CA GLN A 271 -11.57 -15.81 6.25
C GLN A 271 -12.56 -14.81 5.61
N PRO A 272 -13.88 -14.96 5.81
CA PRO A 272 -14.87 -14.15 5.10
C PRO A 272 -14.97 -12.69 5.57
N LEU A 273 -14.47 -12.37 6.77
CA LEU A 273 -14.58 -11.04 7.36
C LEU A 273 -13.32 -10.19 7.16
N LEU A 274 -12.30 -10.73 6.47
CA LEU A 274 -11.08 -9.98 6.14
C LEU A 274 -11.42 -8.83 5.19
N LYS A 275 -11.06 -7.62 5.59
CA LYS A 275 -11.39 -6.41 4.83
C LYS A 275 -10.35 -6.11 3.74
N GLU A 276 -10.82 -5.54 2.64
CA GLU A 276 -9.97 -5.01 1.57
C GLU A 276 -8.99 -3.94 2.10
N ASP A 277 -9.44 -3.04 3.00
CA ASP A 277 -8.60 -2.01 3.63
C ASP A 277 -7.46 -2.63 4.45
N THR A 278 -7.70 -3.72 5.16
CA THR A 278 -6.67 -4.45 5.92
C THR A 278 -5.64 -5.08 4.98
N ILE A 279 -6.10 -5.70 3.88
CA ILE A 279 -5.24 -6.25 2.83
C ILE A 279 -4.35 -5.16 2.21
N ALA A 280 -4.94 -4.02 1.86
CA ALA A 280 -4.22 -2.89 1.29
C ALA A 280 -3.22 -2.28 2.28
N ALA A 281 -3.58 -2.18 3.57
CA ALA A 281 -2.69 -1.69 4.61
C ALA A 281 -1.48 -2.61 4.83
N LEU A 282 -1.67 -3.92 4.83
CA LEU A 282 -0.58 -4.90 4.86
C LEU A 282 0.33 -4.78 3.64
N ALA A 283 -0.24 -4.63 2.44
CA ALA A 283 0.51 -4.46 1.20
C ALA A 283 1.32 -3.16 1.20
N LEU A 284 0.72 -2.06 1.66
CA LEU A 284 1.40 -0.76 1.75
C LEU A 284 2.53 -0.79 2.79
N LEU A 285 2.34 -1.48 3.92
CA LEU A 285 3.40 -1.70 4.91
C LEU A 285 4.55 -2.52 4.31
N ALA A 286 4.25 -3.59 3.55
CA ALA A 286 5.26 -4.44 2.93
C ALA A 286 6.16 -3.66 1.94
N ILE A 287 5.58 -2.81 1.11
CA ILE A 287 6.34 -1.94 0.18
C ILE A 287 7.31 -1.03 0.94
N ASN A 288 6.88 -0.51 2.10
CA ASN A 288 7.67 0.40 2.93
C ASN A 288 8.61 -0.31 3.91
N ALA A 289 8.57 -1.65 3.95
CA ALA A 289 9.45 -2.52 4.74
C ALA A 289 9.90 -3.74 3.90
N PRO A 290 10.66 -3.52 2.81
CA PRO A 290 10.84 -4.48 1.71
C PRO A 290 11.59 -5.77 2.08
N LEU A 291 12.16 -5.87 3.27
CA LEU A 291 12.84 -7.07 3.75
C LEU A 291 12.05 -7.81 4.85
N ASN A 292 10.91 -7.24 5.27
CA ASN A 292 10.15 -7.76 6.40
C ASN A 292 9.02 -8.71 5.97
N ILE A 293 8.71 -9.67 6.84
CA ILE A 293 7.52 -10.49 6.77
C ILE A 293 6.39 -9.74 7.45
N ILE A 294 5.34 -9.41 6.73
CA ILE A 294 4.24 -8.60 7.25
C ILE A 294 3.03 -9.48 7.55
N ARG A 295 2.43 -9.30 8.72
CA ARG A 295 1.20 -9.99 9.11
C ARG A 295 0.32 -9.16 10.03
N PRO A 296 -1.00 -9.38 10.04
CA PRO A 296 -1.89 -8.70 10.98
C PRO A 296 -1.74 -9.28 12.39
N ILE A 297 -2.08 -8.44 13.38
CA ILE A 297 -2.14 -8.83 14.78
C ILE A 297 -3.38 -8.20 15.44
N PHE A 298 -4.11 -8.99 16.22
CA PHE A 298 -5.13 -8.48 17.13
C PHE A 298 -4.64 -8.74 18.57
N GLU A 299 -4.44 -7.67 19.35
CA GLU A 299 -3.75 -7.75 20.65
C GLU A 299 -2.39 -8.47 20.49
N ASP A 300 -2.20 -9.61 21.16
CA ASP A 300 -0.96 -10.41 21.10
C ASP A 300 -1.10 -11.65 20.18
N LYS A 301 -2.18 -11.74 19.38
CA LYS A 301 -2.47 -12.90 18.54
C LYS A 301 -2.25 -12.57 17.06
N PRO A 302 -1.11 -13.00 16.50
CA PRO A 302 -0.86 -12.83 15.07
C PRO A 302 -1.77 -13.71 14.22
N GLY A 303 -2.29 -13.13 13.12
CA GLY A 303 -3.20 -13.81 12.18
C GLY A 303 -2.64 -14.04 10.78
N SER A 304 -3.52 -14.41 9.87
CA SER A 304 -3.39 -14.40 8.41
C SER A 304 -4.20 -13.22 7.86
N PRO A 305 -3.89 -12.74 6.64
CA PRO A 305 -2.86 -13.20 5.70
C PRO A 305 -1.44 -12.83 6.09
N VAL A 306 -0.45 -13.43 5.40
CA VAL A 306 0.96 -13.11 5.61
C VAL A 306 1.59 -12.71 4.27
N ILE A 307 2.34 -11.62 4.26
CA ILE A 307 3.13 -11.18 3.11
C ILE A 307 4.59 -11.52 3.35
N PHE A 308 5.20 -12.21 2.40
CA PHE A 308 6.62 -12.53 2.40
C PHE A 308 7.34 -11.70 1.33
N PRO A 309 8.54 -11.16 1.65
CA PRO A 309 9.39 -10.53 0.66
C PRO A 309 10.01 -11.57 -0.27
N GLN A 310 10.44 -11.15 -1.47
CA GLN A 310 11.10 -12.02 -2.45
C GLN A 310 12.32 -12.77 -1.87
N SER A 311 13.03 -12.15 -0.92
CA SER A 311 14.16 -12.78 -0.23
C SER A 311 13.79 -14.09 0.51
N ALA A 312 12.53 -14.24 0.93
CA ALA A 312 12.03 -15.47 1.60
C ALA A 312 11.52 -16.55 0.63
N TYR A 313 11.41 -16.27 -0.69
CA TYR A 313 10.82 -17.20 -1.66
C TYR A 313 11.55 -18.53 -1.74
N ARG A 314 12.88 -18.51 -1.70
CA ARG A 314 13.67 -19.75 -1.73
C ARG A 314 13.31 -20.69 -0.59
N GLU A 315 13.13 -20.18 0.61
CA GLU A 315 12.78 -20.99 1.78
C GLU A 315 11.34 -21.50 1.69
N LEU A 316 10.40 -20.67 1.20
CA LEU A 316 9.01 -21.07 0.96
C LEU A 316 8.89 -22.18 -0.08
N LEU A 317 9.72 -22.15 -1.14
CA LEU A 317 9.77 -23.20 -2.16
C LEU A 317 10.38 -24.51 -1.63
N GLN A 318 11.22 -24.46 -0.59
CA GLN A 318 11.91 -25.58 0.03
C GLN A 318 11.27 -26.03 1.35
N LEU A 319 10.04 -25.61 1.64
CA LEU A 319 9.34 -26.02 2.87
C LEU A 319 9.29 -27.55 3.00
N PRO A 320 9.60 -28.10 4.19
CA PRO A 320 9.39 -29.51 4.47
C PRO A 320 7.91 -29.90 4.30
N GLU A 321 7.65 -31.16 4.01
CA GLU A 321 6.31 -31.71 3.84
C GLU A 321 5.40 -31.35 5.03
N GLY A 322 4.20 -30.88 4.74
CA GLY A 322 3.20 -30.48 5.74
C GLY A 322 3.48 -29.18 6.48
N LYS A 323 4.63 -28.54 6.27
CA LYS A 323 4.90 -27.21 6.86
C LYS A 323 4.26 -26.12 6.03
N GLY A 324 3.99 -24.99 6.67
CA GLY A 324 3.49 -23.78 6.04
C GLY A 324 4.44 -22.59 6.27
N GLY A 325 4.07 -21.39 5.82
CA GLY A 325 4.85 -20.17 5.99
C GLY A 325 5.24 -19.83 7.44
N GLY A 326 4.49 -20.36 8.41
CA GLY A 326 4.84 -20.26 9.84
C GLY A 326 6.20 -20.90 10.20
N HIS A 327 6.73 -21.80 9.35
CA HIS A 327 8.08 -22.34 9.52
C HIS A 327 9.13 -21.26 9.26
N VAL A 328 9.04 -20.56 8.14
CA VAL A 328 9.94 -19.44 7.79
C VAL A 328 9.84 -18.30 8.83
N ILE A 329 8.62 -17.97 9.28
CA ILE A 329 8.41 -16.96 10.32
C ILE A 329 9.18 -17.29 11.62
N LYS A 330 9.19 -18.56 12.02
CA LYS A 330 9.89 -19.01 13.25
C LYS A 330 11.41 -18.96 13.12
N GLU A 331 11.93 -19.11 11.93
CA GLU A 331 13.37 -19.02 11.66
C GLU A 331 13.85 -17.56 11.59
N HIS A 332 12.95 -16.63 11.24
CA HIS A 332 13.27 -15.21 11.09
C HIS A 332 12.39 -14.29 11.96
N PRO A 333 12.31 -14.50 13.29
CA PRO A 333 11.41 -13.71 14.14
C PRO A 333 11.73 -12.20 14.15
N GLY A 334 13.00 -11.84 13.92
CA GLY A 334 13.43 -10.44 13.85
C GLY A 334 13.03 -9.71 12.56
N LEU A 335 12.56 -10.43 11.55
CA LEU A 335 12.06 -9.84 10.30
C LEU A 335 10.53 -9.67 10.30
N VAL A 336 9.84 -10.13 11.33
CA VAL A 336 8.37 -10.03 11.39
C VAL A 336 7.96 -8.64 11.84
N GLN A 337 7.10 -8.02 11.06
CA GLN A 337 6.47 -6.75 11.39
C GLN A 337 4.94 -6.93 11.40
N TYR A 338 4.30 -6.32 12.38
CA TYR A 338 2.87 -6.50 12.62
C TYR A 338 2.07 -5.25 12.24
N LEU A 339 0.90 -5.49 11.65
CA LEU A 339 -0.14 -4.48 11.44
C LEU A 339 -1.27 -4.74 12.45
N PRO A 340 -1.51 -3.88 13.42
CA PRO A 340 -2.65 -4.00 14.31
C PRO A 340 -3.98 -3.93 13.55
N VAL A 341 -4.94 -4.77 13.93
CA VAL A 341 -6.33 -4.70 13.46
C VAL A 341 -7.27 -4.50 14.65
N ASP A 342 -8.36 -3.78 14.43
CA ASP A 342 -9.30 -3.41 15.50
C ASP A 342 -10.36 -4.49 15.77
N ASP A 343 -10.56 -5.40 14.83
CA ASP A 343 -11.57 -6.45 14.93
C ASP A 343 -10.95 -7.84 14.78
N LYS A 344 -10.92 -8.60 15.88
CA LYS A 344 -10.40 -9.98 15.87
C LYS A 344 -11.07 -10.89 14.83
N ASN A 345 -12.36 -10.64 14.54
CA ASN A 345 -13.13 -11.48 13.66
C ASN A 345 -12.66 -11.40 12.19
N GLU A 346 -11.92 -10.34 11.83
CA GLU A 346 -11.27 -10.26 10.51
C GLU A 346 -10.24 -11.39 10.29
N LEU A 347 -9.62 -11.86 11.37
CA LEU A 347 -8.52 -12.83 11.32
C LEU A 347 -8.98 -14.26 11.62
N GLU A 348 -10.28 -14.47 11.83
CA GLU A 348 -10.80 -15.78 12.19
C GLU A 348 -11.10 -16.64 10.95
N ASP A 349 -10.57 -17.86 10.97
CA ASP A 349 -10.87 -18.91 9.99
C ASP A 349 -12.20 -19.61 10.35
N ILE A 350 -12.96 -20.02 9.36
CA ILE A 350 -14.10 -20.92 9.55
C ILE A 350 -13.60 -22.36 9.51
N ASP A 351 -13.49 -23.03 10.67
CA ASP A 351 -13.06 -24.42 10.77
C ASP A 351 -14.20 -25.40 11.06
N THR A 352 -15.25 -24.95 11.74
CA THR A 352 -16.39 -25.75 12.18
C THR A 352 -17.73 -25.14 11.71
N PRO A 353 -18.83 -25.92 11.69
CA PRO A 353 -20.18 -25.38 11.46
C PRO A 353 -20.56 -24.29 12.49
N GLU A 354 -20.09 -24.40 13.73
CA GLU A 354 -20.33 -23.42 14.78
C GLU A 354 -19.66 -22.09 14.46
N ASP A 355 -18.40 -22.11 13.97
CA ASP A 355 -17.69 -20.90 13.51
C ASP A 355 -18.46 -20.25 12.36
N PHE A 356 -18.94 -21.05 11.43
CA PHE A 356 -19.72 -20.57 10.28
C PHE A 356 -20.95 -19.80 10.73
N LEU A 357 -21.78 -20.38 11.60
CA LEU A 357 -23.01 -19.74 12.10
C LEU A 357 -22.69 -18.47 12.91
N ARG A 358 -21.67 -18.51 13.76
CA ARG A 358 -21.25 -17.37 14.58
C ARG A 358 -20.79 -16.19 13.71
N LEU A 359 -19.90 -16.44 12.74
CA LEU A 359 -19.41 -15.39 11.86
C LEU A 359 -20.49 -14.87 10.91
N GLN A 360 -21.42 -15.72 10.50
CA GLN A 360 -22.59 -15.32 9.70
C GLN A 360 -23.46 -14.31 10.46
N GLN A 361 -23.78 -14.57 11.73
CA GLN A 361 -24.54 -13.64 12.58
C GLN A 361 -23.80 -12.30 12.79
N LEU A 362 -22.47 -12.34 12.96
CA LEU A 362 -21.66 -11.13 13.09
C LEU A 362 -21.66 -10.28 11.81
N TYR A 363 -21.66 -10.91 10.66
CA TYR A 363 -21.74 -10.22 9.38
C TYR A 363 -23.10 -9.52 9.20
N GLU A 364 -24.21 -10.18 9.54
CA GLU A 364 -25.56 -9.60 9.50
C GLU A 364 -25.69 -8.33 10.34
N ASN A 365 -25.06 -8.31 11.50
CA ASN A 365 -25.11 -7.15 12.41
C ASN A 365 -24.25 -5.96 11.94
N LYS A 366 -23.42 -6.11 10.88
CA LYS A 366 -22.56 -5.06 10.33
C LYS A 366 -23.09 -4.41 9.06
N ILE A 367 -24.12 -5.02 8.43
CA ILE A 367 -24.86 -4.49 7.29
C ILE A 367 -26.03 -3.65 7.78
#